data_03751810911c220fe1c64bb96ac9bcae
#
_entry.id   03751810911c220fe1c64bb96ac9bcae
#
_cell.length_a   1.000
_cell.length_b   1.000
_cell.length_c   1.000
_cell.angle_alpha   90.00
_cell.angle_beta   90.00
_cell.angle_gamma   90.00
#
_symmetry.space_group_name_H-M   'P 1'
#
loop_
_entity.id
_entity.type
_entity.pdbx_description
1 polymer ?
#
loop_
_entity_poly.entity_id
_entity_poly.type
_entity_poly.pdbx_seq_one_letter_code
_entity_poly.pdbx_strand_id
1 'polypeptide(L)'
;MNYLLISPNFPKSQEYFAKRLSEKGITVLGIGTESYDELSPRLQEVITEYFKVNNLEDYNEVLKAVAFLTYKYGKIDRVESNNEYWLELDAKIREDFNIDGVKPSQLLLTKYKSRMKDVFRKAGARVVEGLSISNKEELAPTIETLGLPVIAKPDNGVGAANTYKLFTQEDVENFRNTWDQSVSYFLEQYIDNAVLCTYDGLIDSEGNVVFD
;
A
#
# COMPACT_ATOMS: atom_id res chain seq x y z
N MET A 1 -6.58 -4.95 -24.25
CA MET A 1 -6.30 -5.05 -22.81
C MET A 1 -6.95 -3.86 -22.13
N ASN A 2 -7.72 -4.11 -21.08
CA ASN A 2 -8.40 -3.09 -20.28
C ASN A 2 -7.65 -2.88 -18.96
N TYR A 3 -7.19 -1.67 -18.73
CA TYR A 3 -6.44 -1.27 -17.54
C TYR A 3 -7.25 -0.28 -16.73
N LEU A 4 -7.57 -0.64 -15.49
CA LEU A 4 -8.34 0.20 -14.56
C LEU A 4 -7.40 0.96 -13.62
N LEU A 5 -7.54 2.27 -13.59
CA LEU A 5 -6.87 3.16 -12.65
C LEU A 5 -7.85 3.57 -11.53
N ILE A 6 -7.46 3.33 -10.30
CA ILE A 6 -8.17 3.82 -9.11
C ILE A 6 -7.56 5.14 -8.68
N SER A 7 -8.40 6.14 -8.42
CA SER A 7 -7.97 7.50 -8.06
C SER A 7 -6.92 8.09 -9.03
N PRO A 8 -7.19 8.14 -10.35
CA PRO A 8 -6.19 8.50 -11.35
C PRO A 8 -5.62 9.91 -11.21
N ASN A 9 -6.28 10.77 -10.42
CA ASN A 9 -5.85 12.13 -10.14
C ASN A 9 -4.73 12.23 -9.09
N PHE A 10 -4.47 11.14 -8.35
CA PHE A 10 -3.43 11.10 -7.32
C PHE A 10 -2.74 9.73 -7.25
N PRO A 11 -1.39 9.67 -7.23
CA PRO A 11 -0.45 10.79 -7.32
C PRO A 11 -0.46 11.44 -8.73
N LYS A 12 -0.08 12.71 -8.81
CA LYS A 12 -0.10 13.45 -10.10
C LYS A 12 0.73 12.79 -11.21
N SER A 13 1.77 12.05 -10.84
CA SER A 13 2.60 11.28 -11.79
C SER A 13 1.82 10.18 -12.53
N GLN A 14 0.66 9.77 -12.01
CA GLN A 14 -0.17 8.73 -12.62
C GLN A 14 -0.68 9.12 -14.02
N GLU A 15 -0.82 10.41 -14.31
CA GLU A 15 -1.19 10.89 -15.65
C GLU A 15 -0.19 10.48 -16.73
N TYR A 16 1.12 10.41 -16.40
CA TYR A 16 2.15 9.98 -17.34
C TYR A 16 2.08 8.46 -17.59
N PHE A 17 1.76 7.70 -16.55
CA PHE A 17 1.53 6.27 -16.67
C PHE A 17 0.30 5.97 -17.53
N ALA A 18 -0.82 6.66 -17.28
CA ALA A 18 -2.03 6.57 -18.10
C ALA A 18 -1.75 6.88 -19.57
N LYS A 19 -0.99 7.95 -19.84
CA LYS A 19 -0.58 8.32 -21.20
C LYS A 19 0.20 7.20 -21.88
N ARG A 20 1.18 6.61 -21.18
CA ARG A 20 1.99 5.50 -21.75
C ARG A 20 1.17 4.25 -22.05
N LEU A 21 0.18 3.93 -21.22
CA LEU A 21 -0.75 2.85 -21.50
C LEU A 21 -1.56 3.13 -22.76
N SER A 22 -2.13 4.33 -22.90
CA SER A 22 -2.90 4.74 -24.08
C SER A 22 -2.05 4.72 -25.35
N GLU A 23 -0.81 5.24 -25.33
CA GLU A 23 0.15 5.19 -26.46
C GLU A 23 0.46 3.77 -26.92
N LYS A 24 0.33 2.77 -26.04
CA LYS A 24 0.48 1.35 -26.33
C LYS A 24 -0.82 0.67 -26.81
N GLY A 25 -1.89 1.44 -27.05
CA GLY A 25 -3.18 0.90 -27.47
C GLY A 25 -3.95 0.16 -26.37
N ILE A 26 -3.62 0.42 -25.12
CA ILE A 26 -4.32 -0.15 -23.95
C ILE A 26 -5.52 0.75 -23.65
N THR A 27 -6.70 0.14 -23.45
CA THR A 27 -7.90 0.85 -23.00
C THR A 27 -7.72 1.26 -21.55
N VAL A 28 -7.62 2.56 -21.28
CA VAL A 28 -7.47 3.11 -19.94
C VAL A 28 -8.83 3.48 -19.39
N LEU A 29 -9.21 2.87 -18.28
CA LEU A 29 -10.45 3.11 -17.55
C LEU A 29 -10.11 3.74 -16.19
N GLY A 30 -10.99 4.58 -15.66
CA GLY A 30 -10.75 5.27 -14.38
C GLY A 30 -11.95 5.20 -13.45
N ILE A 31 -11.69 5.07 -12.14
CA ILE A 31 -12.66 5.26 -11.06
C ILE A 31 -12.04 6.23 -10.05
N GLY A 32 -12.77 7.27 -9.67
CA GLY A 32 -12.33 8.25 -8.67
C GLY A 32 -13.48 9.06 -8.11
N THR A 33 -13.17 9.98 -7.20
CA THR A 33 -14.16 10.83 -6.51
C THR A 33 -14.33 12.20 -7.16
N GLU A 34 -13.33 12.63 -7.91
CA GLU A 34 -13.37 13.90 -8.63
C GLU A 34 -14.35 13.85 -9.79
N SER A 35 -14.87 14.98 -10.21
CA SER A 35 -15.61 15.09 -11.47
C SER A 35 -14.65 14.96 -12.65
N TYR A 36 -15.13 14.44 -13.79
CA TYR A 36 -14.30 14.29 -14.99
C TYR A 36 -13.60 15.60 -15.38
N ASP A 37 -14.31 16.72 -15.26
CA ASP A 37 -13.77 18.06 -15.60
C ASP A 37 -12.69 18.56 -14.63
N GLU A 38 -12.55 17.92 -13.46
CA GLU A 38 -11.50 18.22 -12.46
C GLU A 38 -10.24 17.40 -12.70
N LEU A 39 -10.29 16.40 -13.55
CA LEU A 39 -9.10 15.64 -13.94
C LEU A 39 -8.14 16.51 -14.74
N SER A 40 -6.85 16.19 -14.69
CA SER A 40 -5.89 16.90 -15.53
C SER A 40 -6.24 16.77 -17.01
N PRO A 41 -5.94 17.78 -17.86
CA PRO A 41 -6.20 17.70 -19.31
C PRO A 41 -5.59 16.45 -19.94
N ARG A 42 -4.45 15.99 -19.44
CA ARG A 42 -3.79 14.78 -19.94
C ARG A 42 -4.59 13.50 -19.60
N LEU A 43 -5.17 13.43 -18.40
CA LEU A 43 -6.05 12.31 -18.03
C LEU A 43 -7.33 12.32 -18.86
N GLN A 44 -7.95 13.49 -19.06
CA GLN A 44 -9.13 13.63 -19.91
C GLN A 44 -8.88 13.18 -21.35
N GLU A 45 -7.68 13.42 -21.88
CA GLU A 45 -7.29 13.03 -23.23
C GLU A 45 -7.15 11.49 -23.39
N VAL A 46 -6.67 10.80 -22.34
CA VAL A 46 -6.24 9.40 -22.48
C VAL A 46 -7.16 8.38 -21.80
N ILE A 47 -8.00 8.80 -20.86
CA ILE A 47 -9.00 7.93 -20.21
C ILE A 47 -10.16 7.68 -21.17
N THR A 48 -10.37 6.42 -21.53
CA THR A 48 -11.46 6.00 -22.42
C THR A 48 -12.83 6.13 -21.76
N GLU A 49 -12.94 5.80 -20.48
CA GLU A 49 -14.14 5.94 -19.66
C GLU A 49 -13.74 6.21 -18.21
N TYR A 50 -14.42 7.16 -17.59
CA TYR A 50 -14.24 7.50 -16.18
C TYR A 50 -15.57 7.36 -15.44
N PHE A 51 -15.54 6.60 -14.33
CA PHE A 51 -16.69 6.44 -13.47
C PHE A 51 -16.46 7.17 -12.15
N LYS A 52 -17.25 8.21 -11.88
CA LYS A 52 -17.22 8.91 -10.61
C LYS A 52 -17.98 8.13 -9.56
N VAL A 53 -17.36 7.91 -8.40
CA VAL A 53 -17.99 7.43 -7.17
C VAL A 53 -18.01 8.57 -6.13
N ASN A 54 -18.86 8.47 -5.12
CA ASN A 54 -18.89 9.49 -4.05
C ASN A 54 -17.79 9.22 -3.01
N ASN A 55 -17.50 7.94 -2.78
CA ASN A 55 -16.50 7.53 -1.80
C ASN A 55 -15.81 6.23 -2.24
N LEU A 56 -14.48 6.29 -2.44
CA LEU A 56 -13.68 5.10 -2.76
C LEU A 56 -13.52 4.13 -1.57
N GLU A 57 -13.80 4.55 -0.35
CA GLU A 57 -13.83 3.67 0.82
C GLU A 57 -15.13 2.86 0.89
N ASP A 58 -16.21 3.31 0.23
CA ASP A 58 -17.41 2.49 0.05
C ASP A 58 -17.20 1.47 -1.06
N TYR A 59 -16.81 0.27 -0.66
CA TYR A 59 -16.56 -0.81 -1.62
C TYR A 59 -17.77 -1.13 -2.48
N ASN A 60 -18.99 -0.95 -2.01
CA ASN A 60 -20.21 -1.24 -2.81
C ASN A 60 -20.35 -0.26 -3.98
N GLU A 61 -19.97 1.02 -3.79
CA GLU A 61 -19.92 1.98 -4.90
C GLU A 61 -18.86 1.57 -5.94
N VAL A 62 -17.66 1.21 -5.47
CA VAL A 62 -16.57 0.77 -6.34
C VAL A 62 -16.93 -0.52 -7.08
N LEU A 63 -17.53 -1.51 -6.40
CA LEU A 63 -17.98 -2.76 -7.00
C LEU A 63 -18.94 -2.52 -8.18
N LYS A 64 -19.92 -1.62 -8.01
CA LYS A 64 -20.85 -1.23 -9.06
C LYS A 64 -20.16 -0.55 -10.24
N ALA A 65 -19.20 0.32 -9.96
CA ALA A 65 -18.40 1.00 -10.98
C ALA A 65 -17.56 0.00 -11.80
N VAL A 66 -16.86 -0.93 -11.14
CA VAL A 66 -16.08 -1.97 -11.82
C VAL A 66 -16.99 -2.90 -12.63
N ALA A 67 -18.15 -3.29 -12.09
CA ALA A 67 -19.13 -4.11 -12.80
C ALA A 67 -19.66 -3.40 -14.05
N PHE A 68 -19.96 -2.10 -13.98
CA PHE A 68 -20.37 -1.29 -15.13
C PHE A 68 -19.28 -1.26 -16.20
N LEU A 69 -18.04 -0.97 -15.82
CA LEU A 69 -16.90 -0.92 -16.75
C LEU A 69 -16.66 -2.30 -17.40
N THR A 70 -16.76 -3.37 -16.59
CA THR A 70 -16.64 -4.74 -17.09
C THR A 70 -17.76 -5.09 -18.08
N TYR A 71 -18.98 -4.70 -17.80
CA TYR A 71 -20.10 -4.89 -18.72
C TYR A 71 -19.89 -4.18 -20.06
N LYS A 72 -19.38 -2.94 -20.01
CA LYS A 72 -19.24 -2.09 -21.20
C LYS A 72 -18.00 -2.42 -22.04
N TYR A 73 -16.88 -2.75 -21.41
CA TYR A 73 -15.57 -2.91 -22.05
C TYR A 73 -15.03 -4.35 -22.03
N GLY A 74 -15.73 -5.26 -21.37
CA GLY A 74 -15.28 -6.63 -21.16
C GLY A 74 -14.37 -6.76 -19.93
N LYS A 75 -13.72 -7.92 -19.81
CA LYS A 75 -12.85 -8.23 -18.67
C LYS A 75 -11.80 -7.11 -18.42
N ILE A 76 -11.68 -6.70 -17.17
CA ILE A 76 -10.56 -5.87 -16.72
C ILE A 76 -9.33 -6.78 -16.56
N ASP A 77 -8.24 -6.44 -17.24
CA ASP A 77 -7.03 -7.25 -17.22
C ASP A 77 -6.08 -6.85 -16.08
N ARG A 78 -6.04 -5.56 -15.74
CA ARG A 78 -5.21 -5.00 -14.66
C ARG A 78 -5.95 -3.90 -13.93
N VAL A 79 -5.65 -3.77 -12.63
CA VAL A 79 -6.11 -2.65 -11.78
C VAL A 79 -4.98 -2.17 -10.91
N GLU A 80 -4.76 -0.87 -10.87
CA GLU A 80 -3.73 -0.22 -10.06
C GLU A 80 -4.16 1.18 -9.60
N SER A 81 -3.80 1.51 -8.38
CA SER A 81 -3.91 2.87 -7.84
C SER A 81 -2.58 3.62 -7.87
N ASN A 82 -1.46 2.90 -7.93
CA ASN A 82 -0.10 3.41 -7.73
C ASN A 82 0.02 4.23 -6.42
N ASN A 83 -0.72 3.83 -5.41
CA ASN A 83 -0.83 4.52 -4.13
C ASN A 83 -0.96 3.50 -3.00
N GLU A 84 -0.06 3.56 -2.03
CA GLU A 84 -0.03 2.63 -0.89
C GLU A 84 -1.36 2.62 -0.09
N TYR A 85 -2.07 3.75 -0.05
CA TYR A 85 -3.36 3.86 0.65
C TYR A 85 -4.43 2.94 0.06
N TRP A 86 -4.46 2.78 -1.27
CA TRP A 86 -5.49 2.00 -1.98
C TRP A 86 -5.11 0.54 -2.27
N LEU A 87 -3.97 0.05 -1.80
CA LEU A 87 -3.53 -1.33 -2.08
C LEU A 87 -4.55 -2.41 -1.66
N GLU A 88 -5.27 -2.19 -0.55
CA GLU A 88 -6.32 -3.12 -0.11
C GLU A 88 -7.53 -3.11 -1.05
N LEU A 89 -7.91 -1.93 -1.54
CA LEU A 89 -8.96 -1.77 -2.52
C LEU A 89 -8.58 -2.45 -3.84
N ASP A 90 -7.37 -2.19 -4.35
CA ASP A 90 -6.84 -2.83 -5.55
C ASP A 90 -6.85 -4.36 -5.42
N ALA A 91 -6.35 -4.88 -4.30
CA ALA A 91 -6.30 -6.31 -4.04
C ALA A 91 -7.69 -6.95 -3.98
N LYS A 92 -8.66 -6.29 -3.35
CA LYS A 92 -10.03 -6.75 -3.25
C LYS A 92 -10.74 -6.76 -4.61
N ILE A 93 -10.56 -5.72 -5.42
CA ILE A 93 -11.08 -5.68 -6.80
C ILE A 93 -10.48 -6.84 -7.61
N ARG A 94 -9.16 -7.08 -7.49
CA ARG A 94 -8.50 -8.19 -8.19
C ARG A 94 -9.06 -9.54 -7.77
N GLU A 95 -9.43 -9.73 -6.51
CA GLU A 95 -10.05 -10.96 -6.03
C GLU A 95 -11.44 -11.14 -6.60
N ASP A 96 -12.33 -10.16 -6.43
CA ASP A 96 -13.74 -10.27 -6.78
C ASP A 96 -13.99 -10.35 -8.30
N PHE A 97 -13.13 -9.72 -9.11
CA PHE A 97 -13.23 -9.75 -10.59
C PHE A 97 -12.23 -10.68 -11.26
N ASN A 98 -11.54 -11.53 -10.50
CA ASN A 98 -10.55 -12.47 -11.02
C ASN A 98 -9.49 -11.79 -11.94
N ILE A 99 -8.97 -10.65 -11.49
CA ILE A 99 -7.92 -9.90 -12.17
C ILE A 99 -6.55 -10.36 -11.63
N ASP A 100 -5.56 -10.55 -12.50
CA ASP A 100 -4.22 -10.94 -12.08
C ASP A 100 -3.54 -9.84 -11.28
N GLY A 101 -2.74 -10.24 -10.30
CA GLY A 101 -1.98 -9.37 -9.41
C GLY A 101 -2.14 -9.75 -7.94
N VAL A 102 -1.55 -8.96 -7.06
CA VAL A 102 -1.54 -9.21 -5.62
C VAL A 102 -2.95 -9.24 -5.06
N LYS A 103 -3.33 -10.36 -4.43
CA LYS A 103 -4.62 -10.59 -3.77
C LYS A 103 -4.56 -10.21 -2.28
N PRO A 104 -5.69 -10.07 -1.58
CA PRO A 104 -5.69 -9.66 -0.16
C PRO A 104 -4.81 -10.53 0.73
N SER A 105 -4.82 -11.85 0.54
CA SER A 105 -3.99 -12.78 1.33
C SER A 105 -2.48 -12.56 1.13
N GLN A 106 -2.07 -12.20 -0.07
CA GLN A 106 -0.67 -11.90 -0.40
C GLN A 106 -0.29 -10.48 0.09
N LEU A 107 -1.21 -9.52 0.01
CA LEU A 107 -0.98 -8.15 0.46
C LEU A 107 -0.63 -8.08 1.95
N LEU A 108 -1.21 -8.95 2.78
CA LEU A 108 -0.87 -9.03 4.20
C LEU A 108 0.62 -9.27 4.45
N LEU A 109 1.29 -9.99 3.55
CA LEU A 109 2.72 -10.32 3.67
C LEU A 109 3.65 -9.15 3.33
N THR A 110 3.14 -8.16 2.58
CA THR A 110 3.93 -7.00 2.13
C THR A 110 3.54 -5.71 2.83
N LYS A 111 2.33 -5.61 3.37
CA LYS A 111 1.82 -4.42 4.04
C LYS A 111 2.15 -4.37 5.53
N TYR A 112 2.05 -5.51 6.23
CA TYR A 112 2.35 -5.59 7.67
C TYR A 112 3.85 -5.80 7.90
N LYS A 113 4.48 -4.89 8.64
CA LYS A 113 5.93 -4.92 8.92
C LYS A 113 6.37 -6.21 9.60
N SER A 114 5.57 -6.70 10.55
CA SER A 114 5.78 -7.98 11.23
C SER A 114 5.82 -9.14 10.24
N ARG A 115 4.82 -9.24 9.37
CA ARG A 115 4.70 -10.32 8.39
C ARG A 115 5.74 -10.24 7.28
N MET A 116 6.01 -9.01 6.80
CA MET A 116 7.06 -8.77 5.81
C MET A 116 8.43 -9.21 6.31
N LYS A 117 8.77 -8.95 7.59
CA LYS A 117 10.02 -9.40 8.19
C LYS A 117 10.13 -10.93 8.29
N ASP A 118 9.02 -11.61 8.54
CA ASP A 118 9.00 -13.07 8.52
C ASP A 118 9.26 -13.64 7.12
N VAL A 119 8.73 -13.01 6.08
CA VAL A 119 9.03 -13.37 4.69
C VAL A 119 10.51 -13.15 4.38
N PHE A 120 11.07 -12.00 4.78
CA PHE A 120 12.50 -11.71 4.58
C PHE A 120 13.41 -12.70 5.31
N ARG A 121 13.10 -13.05 6.57
CA ARG A 121 13.86 -14.08 7.31
C ARG A 121 13.82 -15.43 6.60
N LYS A 122 12.64 -15.86 6.12
CA LYS A 122 12.49 -17.12 5.36
C LYS A 122 13.27 -17.10 4.05
N ALA A 123 13.43 -15.93 3.43
CA ALA A 123 14.24 -15.73 2.24
C ALA A 123 15.75 -15.61 2.54
N GLY A 124 16.17 -15.70 3.80
CA GLY A 124 17.57 -15.59 4.20
C GLY A 124 18.10 -14.16 4.33
N ALA A 125 17.24 -13.14 4.19
CA ALA A 125 17.63 -11.76 4.37
C ALA A 125 17.84 -11.44 5.87
N ARG A 126 18.86 -10.63 6.17
CA ARG A 126 19.05 -10.09 7.52
C ARG A 126 18.01 -9.02 7.79
N VAL A 127 17.31 -9.15 8.89
CA VAL A 127 16.33 -8.16 9.35
C VAL A 127 16.62 -7.83 10.81
N VAL A 128 16.34 -6.60 11.17
CA VAL A 128 16.44 -6.15 12.57
C VAL A 128 15.40 -6.90 13.40
N GLU A 129 15.78 -7.30 14.61
CA GLU A 129 14.86 -7.94 15.56
C GLU A 129 13.73 -6.97 15.95
N GLY A 130 12.52 -7.51 16.00
CA GLY A 130 11.35 -6.73 16.34
C GLY A 130 10.16 -7.60 16.70
N LEU A 131 9.25 -7.01 17.45
CA LEU A 131 8.04 -7.65 17.98
C LEU A 131 6.82 -6.74 17.78
N SER A 132 5.69 -7.34 17.45
CA SER A 132 4.40 -6.63 17.40
C SER A 132 3.77 -6.58 18.77
N ILE A 133 3.14 -5.44 19.09
CA ILE A 133 2.30 -5.25 20.26
C ILE A 133 0.92 -4.74 19.84
N SER A 134 -0.12 -5.22 20.52
CA SER A 134 -1.52 -4.86 20.26
C SER A 134 -2.16 -4.10 21.41
N ASN A 135 -1.53 -4.10 22.58
CA ASN A 135 -2.01 -3.44 23.78
C ASN A 135 -0.82 -2.93 24.62
N LYS A 136 -1.14 -2.05 25.60
CA LYS A 136 -0.14 -1.38 26.45
C LYS A 136 0.56 -2.33 27.43
N GLU A 137 -0.06 -3.45 27.74
CA GLU A 137 0.48 -4.47 28.65
C GLU A 137 1.66 -5.21 28.02
N GLU A 138 1.68 -5.33 26.70
CA GLU A 138 2.78 -5.97 25.94
C GLU A 138 4.00 -5.06 25.79
N LEU A 139 3.89 -3.76 26.05
CA LEU A 139 4.98 -2.80 25.80
C LEU A 139 6.20 -3.06 26.69
N ALA A 140 6.01 -3.17 28.00
CA ALA A 140 7.12 -3.35 28.94
C ALA A 140 7.88 -4.66 28.71
N PRO A 141 7.23 -5.84 28.56
CA PRO A 141 7.93 -7.09 28.22
C PRO A 141 8.65 -7.02 26.86
N THR A 142 8.09 -6.32 25.90
CA THR A 142 8.73 -6.15 24.58
C THR A 142 9.99 -5.29 24.67
N ILE A 143 9.95 -4.19 25.43
CA ILE A 143 11.15 -3.35 25.69
C ILE A 143 12.21 -4.14 26.46
N GLU A 144 11.81 -4.95 27.43
CA GLU A 144 12.75 -5.81 28.18
C GLU A 144 13.45 -6.81 27.25
N THR A 145 12.70 -7.36 26.27
CA THR A 145 13.24 -8.33 25.30
C THR A 145 14.18 -7.69 24.28
N LEU A 146 13.79 -6.54 23.71
CA LEU A 146 14.52 -5.88 22.63
C LEU A 146 15.69 -5.03 23.14
N GLY A 147 15.58 -4.48 24.36
CA GLY A 147 16.47 -3.46 24.88
C GLY A 147 16.27 -2.07 24.21
N LEU A 148 16.56 -1.01 24.94
CA LEU A 148 16.58 0.34 24.37
C LEU A 148 17.94 0.63 23.69
N PRO A 149 17.98 1.44 22.64
CA PRO A 149 16.88 2.14 22.00
C PRO A 149 16.09 1.30 21.00
N VAL A 150 14.79 1.57 20.86
CA VAL A 150 13.91 0.96 19.86
C VAL A 150 13.16 2.02 19.05
N ILE A 151 12.65 1.61 17.90
CA ILE A 151 11.74 2.41 17.09
C ILE A 151 10.37 1.71 17.06
N ALA A 152 9.30 2.44 17.40
CA ALA A 152 7.93 1.96 17.34
C ALA A 152 7.23 2.55 16.11
N LYS A 153 6.68 1.69 15.27
CA LYS A 153 6.00 2.05 14.01
C LYS A 153 4.63 1.36 13.97
N PRO A 154 3.57 1.99 13.44
CA PRO A 154 2.33 1.27 13.15
C PRO A 154 2.64 0.06 12.25
N ASP A 155 2.12 -1.11 12.61
CA ASP A 155 2.45 -2.36 11.89
C ASP A 155 1.97 -2.31 10.43
N ASN A 156 0.80 -1.71 10.18
CA ASN A 156 0.22 -1.51 8.84
C ASN A 156 0.22 -0.05 8.37
N GLY A 157 0.97 0.85 9.03
CA GLY A 157 1.00 2.28 8.70
C GLY A 157 1.72 2.56 7.38
N VAL A 158 1.28 3.61 6.69
CA VAL A 158 1.88 4.15 5.47
C VAL A 158 2.75 5.37 5.78
N GLY A 159 3.87 5.49 5.08
CA GLY A 159 4.83 6.58 5.33
C GLY A 159 5.50 6.47 6.71
N ALA A 160 6.05 7.57 7.20
CA ALA A 160 6.69 7.66 8.51
C ALA A 160 5.74 8.21 9.60
N ALA A 161 4.44 8.31 9.32
CA ALA A 161 3.47 8.84 10.26
C ALA A 161 3.39 7.97 11.52
N ASN A 162 3.26 8.63 12.68
CA ASN A 162 3.14 7.97 13.98
C ASN A 162 4.31 7.02 14.31
N THR A 163 5.53 7.35 13.85
CA THR A 163 6.74 6.62 14.19
C THR A 163 7.42 7.30 15.38
N TYR A 164 7.75 6.52 16.40
CA TYR A 164 8.36 6.99 17.65
C TYR A 164 9.72 6.36 17.86
N LYS A 165 10.71 7.18 18.22
CA LYS A 165 12.03 6.72 18.64
C LYS A 165 12.05 6.72 20.16
N LEU A 166 12.30 5.56 20.76
CA LEU A 166 12.29 5.38 22.21
C LEU A 166 13.71 5.09 22.67
N PHE A 167 14.37 6.10 23.20
CA PHE A 167 15.75 6.02 23.68
C PHE A 167 15.82 5.80 25.18
N THR A 168 14.84 6.32 25.91
CA THR A 168 14.79 6.35 27.38
C THR A 168 13.48 5.76 27.88
N GLN A 169 13.44 5.42 29.17
CA GLN A 169 12.20 4.99 29.82
C GLN A 169 11.11 6.07 29.81
N GLU A 170 11.50 7.33 29.84
CA GLU A 170 10.57 8.45 29.70
C GLU A 170 9.91 8.46 28.31
N ASP A 171 10.66 8.18 27.25
CA ASP A 171 10.08 8.06 25.90
C ASP A 171 9.07 6.91 25.81
N VAL A 172 9.37 5.80 26.48
CA VAL A 172 8.46 4.63 26.55
C VAL A 172 7.14 5.00 27.23
N GLU A 173 7.20 5.71 28.37
CA GLU A 173 5.99 6.14 29.08
C GLU A 173 5.21 7.19 28.26
N ASN A 174 5.88 8.12 27.59
CA ASN A 174 5.24 9.09 26.70
C ASN A 174 4.54 8.40 25.53
N PHE A 175 5.18 7.44 24.90
CA PHE A 175 4.55 6.61 23.85
C PHE A 175 3.35 5.86 24.40
N ARG A 176 3.48 5.19 25.55
CA ARG A 176 2.38 4.47 26.20
C ARG A 176 1.17 5.36 26.46
N ASN A 177 1.39 6.60 26.88
CA ASN A 177 0.31 7.54 27.18
C ASN A 177 -0.39 8.06 25.92
N THR A 178 0.35 8.27 24.84
CA THR A 178 -0.19 8.79 23.56
C THR A 178 -0.83 7.71 22.70
N TRP A 179 -0.40 6.45 22.81
CA TRP A 179 -0.95 5.36 22.03
C TRP A 179 -2.35 4.98 22.51
N ASP A 180 -3.35 5.13 21.65
CA ASP A 180 -4.77 4.85 21.92
C ASP A 180 -5.18 3.39 21.65
N GLN A 181 -4.22 2.56 21.20
CA GLN A 181 -4.41 1.14 20.85
C GLN A 181 -5.35 0.90 19.66
N SER A 182 -5.68 1.93 18.89
CA SER A 182 -6.50 1.79 17.65
C SER A 182 -5.78 1.00 16.56
N VAL A 183 -4.44 1.01 16.58
CA VAL A 183 -3.58 0.25 15.68
C VAL A 183 -2.49 -0.46 16.45
N SER A 184 -2.12 -1.67 15.98
CA SER A 184 -0.98 -2.41 16.50
C SER A 184 0.33 -1.73 16.09
N TYR A 185 1.34 -1.80 16.95
CA TYR A 185 2.67 -1.29 16.67
C TYR A 185 3.67 -2.42 16.50
N PHE A 186 4.62 -2.21 15.61
CA PHE A 186 5.82 -3.04 15.48
C PHE A 186 6.99 -2.28 16.11
N LEU A 187 7.58 -2.85 17.16
CA LEU A 187 8.78 -2.34 17.80
C LEU A 187 9.98 -3.09 17.27
N GLU A 188 11.03 -2.37 16.91
CA GLU A 188 12.29 -2.97 16.46
C GLU A 188 13.50 -2.23 17.04
N GLN A 189 14.62 -2.91 17.14
CA GLN A 189 15.87 -2.30 17.59
C GLN A 189 16.21 -1.10 16.69
N TYR A 190 16.58 0.01 17.31
CA TYR A 190 17.05 1.19 16.59
C TYR A 190 18.48 1.00 16.11
N ILE A 191 18.73 1.21 14.83
CA ILE A 191 20.08 1.17 14.26
C ILE A 191 20.60 2.59 14.21
N ASP A 192 21.63 2.87 15.02
CA ASP A 192 22.32 4.15 14.99
C ASP A 192 23.32 4.23 13.84
N ASN A 193 23.58 5.45 13.37
CA ASN A 193 24.56 5.74 12.32
C ASN A 193 24.37 4.94 11.02
N ALA A 194 23.13 4.51 10.73
CA ALA A 194 22.81 3.77 9.52
C ALA A 194 22.82 4.70 8.29
N VAL A 195 23.36 4.21 7.18
CA VAL A 195 23.15 4.81 5.87
C VAL A 195 21.89 4.21 5.27
N LEU A 196 20.91 5.07 4.99
CA LEU A 196 19.69 4.66 4.31
C LEU A 196 19.99 4.38 2.83
N CYS A 197 19.75 3.14 2.42
CA CYS A 197 19.77 2.75 1.01
C CYS A 197 18.39 2.26 0.60
N THR A 198 17.97 2.60 -0.61
CA THR A 198 16.77 2.06 -1.24
C THR A 198 17.16 1.15 -2.40
N TYR A 199 16.34 0.16 -2.64
CA TYR A 199 16.42 -0.69 -3.82
C TYR A 199 15.04 -0.68 -4.47
N ASP A 200 14.99 -0.28 -5.73
CA ASP A 200 13.78 -0.27 -6.55
C ASP A 200 13.97 -1.27 -7.68
N GLY A 201 13.01 -2.16 -7.87
CA GLY A 201 13.08 -3.18 -8.90
C GLY A 201 11.71 -3.52 -9.47
N LEU A 202 11.71 -4.00 -10.68
CA LEU A 202 10.54 -4.53 -11.36
C LEU A 202 10.77 -5.99 -11.72
N ILE A 203 9.82 -6.85 -11.35
CA ILE A 203 9.83 -8.26 -11.69
C ILE A 203 8.65 -8.60 -12.61
N ASP A 204 8.83 -9.56 -13.50
CA ASP A 204 7.76 -10.10 -14.34
C ASP A 204 6.89 -11.14 -13.59
N SER A 205 5.90 -11.70 -14.29
CA SER A 205 5.01 -12.72 -13.74
C SER A 205 5.69 -14.05 -13.41
N GLU A 206 6.91 -14.27 -13.91
CA GLU A 206 7.73 -15.47 -13.70
C GLU A 206 8.75 -15.26 -12.56
N GLY A 207 8.83 -14.03 -12.02
CA GLY A 207 9.78 -13.66 -10.97
C GLY A 207 11.14 -13.22 -11.47
N ASN A 208 11.32 -13.01 -12.78
CA ASN A 208 12.58 -12.50 -13.33
C ASN A 208 12.67 -10.98 -13.13
N VAL A 209 13.86 -10.52 -12.74
CA VAL A 209 14.14 -9.08 -12.65
C VAL A 209 14.19 -8.49 -14.06
N VAL A 210 13.29 -7.54 -14.31
CA VAL A 210 13.20 -6.83 -15.59
C VAL A 210 14.00 -5.53 -15.54
N PHE A 211 14.05 -4.93 -14.34
CA PHE A 211 14.74 -3.68 -14.06
C PHE A 211 15.12 -3.63 -12.58
N ASP A 212 16.31 -3.11 -12.26
CA ASP A 212 16.84 -2.81 -10.94
C ASP A 212 17.87 -1.66 -10.97
#